data_e643867731745994905d83224e7f1c80
#
_entry.id   e643867731745994905d83224e7f1c80
#
_cell.length_a   1.000
_cell.length_b   1.000
_cell.length_c   1.000
_cell.angle_alpha   90.00
_cell.angle_beta   90.00
_cell.angle_gamma   90.00
#
_symmetry.space_group_name_H-M   'P 1'
#
loop_
_entity.id
_entity.type
_entity.pdbx_description
1 polymer ?
#
loop_
_entity_poly.entity_id
_entity_poly.type
_entity_poly.pdbx_seq_one_letter_code
_entity_poly.pdbx_strand_id
1 'polypeptide(L)'
;PPEEGRAVEVPFLPYGKQEIADADIKAVVEALVSGWLTTGPRVSQFETAFAAHCGAGEGVAVNSGTAALHCAMRALGLKPGEEVIVPAITFAASANAAVYEGGVPVFADVEADTLLIDPVSAAMKITPKTRAIMAVDYAGQPADYDALRALAQDRGISLIADSCHAPGATYKGRRTGNLEDISCFSFHPVKIGRASCRERVSISV
;
A
#
# COMPACT_ATOMS: atom_id res chain seq x y z
N PRO A 1 1.83 46.70 31.91
CA PRO A 1 1.26 45.37 31.96
C PRO A 1 1.49 44.71 30.60
N PRO A 2 2.04 43.48 30.55
CA PRO A 2 2.17 42.80 29.26
C PRO A 2 0.75 42.44 28.81
N GLU A 3 0.49 42.66 27.53
CA GLU A 3 -0.74 42.18 26.85
C GLU A 3 -0.84 40.66 27.01
N GLU A 4 -1.92 40.24 27.65
CA GLU A 4 -2.28 38.83 27.75
C GLU A 4 -2.37 38.25 26.35
N GLY A 5 -1.50 37.28 26.07
CA GLY A 5 -1.42 36.62 24.77
C GLY A 5 -2.77 35.98 24.39
N ARG A 6 -3.39 36.48 23.34
CA ARG A 6 -4.46 35.76 22.65
C ARG A 6 -3.94 34.37 22.32
N ALA A 7 -4.55 33.36 22.91
CA ALA A 7 -4.32 31.97 22.47
C ALA A 7 -4.62 31.90 20.97
N VAL A 8 -3.61 31.56 20.20
CA VAL A 8 -3.80 31.27 18.76
C VAL A 8 -4.69 30.04 18.71
N GLU A 9 -5.93 30.19 18.30
CA GLU A 9 -6.81 29.06 18.02
C GLU A 9 -6.18 28.26 16.87
N VAL A 10 -5.46 27.20 17.22
CA VAL A 10 -4.98 26.25 16.22
C VAL A 10 -6.19 25.49 15.70
N PRO A 11 -6.51 25.59 14.41
CA PRO A 11 -7.66 24.88 13.88
C PRO A 11 -7.48 23.37 14.09
N PHE A 12 -8.54 22.70 14.56
CA PHE A 12 -8.53 21.25 14.75
C PHE A 12 -8.21 20.55 13.42
N LEU A 13 -7.13 19.79 13.39
CA LEU A 13 -6.77 18.95 12.25
C LEU A 13 -7.31 17.54 12.49
N PRO A 14 -8.37 17.12 11.78
CA PRO A 14 -8.91 15.77 11.92
C PRO A 14 -7.90 14.75 11.39
N TYR A 15 -7.90 13.55 11.96
CA TYR A 15 -7.07 12.42 11.53
C TYR A 15 -7.25 12.07 10.04
N GLY A 16 -8.45 12.22 9.53
CA GLY A 16 -8.76 12.07 8.10
C GLY A 16 -9.94 12.96 7.72
N LYS A 17 -9.82 13.64 6.59
CA LYS A 17 -10.91 14.41 5.99
C LYS A 17 -10.95 14.10 4.49
N GLN A 18 -12.08 13.54 4.05
CA GLN A 18 -12.31 13.29 2.64
C GLN A 18 -12.68 14.59 1.93
N GLU A 19 -12.15 14.77 0.74
CA GLU A 19 -12.57 15.81 -0.19
C GLU A 19 -13.36 15.13 -1.31
N ILE A 20 -14.64 15.42 -1.41
CA ILE A 20 -15.55 14.88 -2.43
C ILE A 20 -15.94 16.03 -3.36
N ALA A 21 -15.58 15.93 -4.62
CA ALA A 21 -15.91 16.88 -5.65
C ALA A 21 -17.24 16.53 -6.35
N ASP A 22 -17.84 17.50 -7.03
CA ASP A 22 -19.06 17.26 -7.83
C ASP A 22 -18.88 16.17 -8.88
N ALA A 23 -17.67 16.05 -9.43
CA ALA A 23 -17.31 14.99 -10.37
C ALA A 23 -17.39 13.58 -9.75
N ASP A 24 -17.02 13.44 -8.47
CA ASP A 24 -17.10 12.16 -7.76
C ASP A 24 -18.55 11.77 -7.52
N ILE A 25 -19.39 12.75 -7.09
CA ILE A 25 -20.81 12.54 -6.90
C ILE A 25 -21.46 12.12 -8.21
N LYS A 26 -21.14 12.81 -9.32
CA LYS A 26 -21.67 12.49 -10.64
C LYS A 26 -21.29 11.07 -11.07
N ALA A 27 -20.03 10.67 -10.88
CA ALA A 27 -19.56 9.32 -11.24
C ALA A 27 -20.29 8.22 -10.46
N VAL A 28 -20.58 8.46 -9.16
CA VAL A 28 -21.36 7.53 -8.34
C VAL A 28 -22.80 7.44 -8.84
N VAL A 29 -23.45 8.57 -9.12
CA VAL A 29 -24.82 8.59 -9.68
C VAL A 29 -24.88 7.85 -11.02
N GLU A 30 -23.92 8.10 -11.92
CA GLU A 30 -23.83 7.40 -13.20
C GLU A 30 -23.70 5.88 -12.99
N ALA A 31 -22.89 5.43 -12.02
CA ALA A 31 -22.76 4.00 -11.71
C ALA A 31 -24.09 3.42 -11.22
N LEU A 32 -24.81 4.12 -10.33
CA LEU A 32 -26.10 3.67 -9.80
C LEU A 32 -27.18 3.53 -10.87
N VAL A 33 -27.23 4.46 -11.85
CA VAL A 33 -28.23 4.43 -12.92
C VAL A 33 -27.83 3.57 -14.10
N SER A 34 -26.59 3.07 -14.16
CA SER A 34 -26.07 2.29 -15.29
C SER A 34 -26.64 0.88 -15.37
N GLY A 35 -27.30 0.39 -14.31
CA GLY A 35 -27.73 -1.02 -14.18
C GLY A 35 -26.60 -1.99 -13.80
N TRP A 36 -25.34 -1.54 -13.69
CA TRP A 36 -24.18 -2.33 -13.27
C TRP A 36 -23.76 -1.96 -11.85
N LEU A 37 -24.36 -2.58 -10.84
CA LEU A 37 -24.05 -2.33 -9.43
C LEU A 37 -22.95 -3.25 -8.87
N THR A 38 -22.64 -4.33 -9.60
CA THR A 38 -21.57 -5.27 -9.24
C THR A 38 -20.78 -5.66 -10.50
N THR A 39 -19.48 -5.88 -10.35
CA THR A 39 -18.59 -6.43 -11.41
C THR A 39 -18.75 -5.81 -12.80
N GLY A 40 -19.17 -4.57 -12.88
CA GLY A 40 -19.41 -3.86 -14.14
C GLY A 40 -18.13 -3.28 -14.76
N PRO A 41 -18.27 -2.60 -15.92
CA PRO A 41 -17.11 -2.06 -16.68
C PRO A 41 -16.28 -1.03 -15.89
N ARG A 42 -16.83 -0.44 -14.83
CA ARG A 42 -16.10 0.51 -13.95
C ARG A 42 -14.92 -0.15 -13.23
N VAL A 43 -15.03 -1.43 -12.86
CA VAL A 43 -13.93 -2.18 -12.22
C VAL A 43 -12.74 -2.27 -13.17
N SER A 44 -12.95 -2.75 -14.39
CA SER A 44 -11.87 -2.87 -15.38
C SER A 44 -11.28 -1.51 -15.79
N GLN A 45 -12.12 -0.46 -15.88
CA GLN A 45 -11.65 0.91 -16.11
C GLN A 45 -10.73 1.39 -14.99
N PHE A 46 -11.09 1.12 -13.74
CA PHE A 46 -10.27 1.46 -12.57
C PHE A 46 -8.95 0.69 -12.59
N GLU A 47 -8.97 -0.62 -12.81
CA GLU A 47 -7.78 -1.47 -12.87
C GLU A 47 -6.79 -0.96 -13.92
N THR A 48 -7.27 -0.69 -15.13
CA THR A 48 -6.44 -0.15 -16.22
C THR A 48 -5.88 1.23 -15.89
N ALA A 49 -6.72 2.13 -15.39
CA ALA A 49 -6.30 3.50 -15.09
C ALA A 49 -5.30 3.55 -13.92
N PHE A 50 -5.52 2.73 -12.89
CA PHE A 50 -4.62 2.69 -11.74
C PHE A 50 -3.28 2.02 -12.07
N ALA A 51 -3.29 0.91 -12.82
CA ALA A 51 -2.07 0.30 -13.33
C ALA A 51 -1.23 1.30 -14.16
N ALA A 52 -1.86 2.01 -15.09
CA ALA A 52 -1.21 3.05 -15.88
C ALA A 52 -0.67 4.20 -15.00
N HIS A 53 -1.41 4.61 -13.96
CA HIS A 53 -0.97 5.63 -13.02
C HIS A 53 0.28 5.21 -12.25
N CYS A 54 0.38 3.97 -11.83
CA CYS A 54 1.54 3.41 -11.14
C CYS A 54 2.70 3.10 -12.10
N GLY A 55 2.43 2.94 -13.40
CA GLY A 55 3.37 2.40 -14.38
C GLY A 55 3.50 0.88 -14.29
N ALA A 56 2.53 0.20 -13.68
CA ALA A 56 2.46 -1.26 -13.60
C ALA A 56 1.85 -1.86 -14.87
N GLY A 57 2.14 -3.14 -15.14
CA GLY A 57 1.60 -3.86 -16.28
C GLY A 57 0.11 -4.18 -16.15
N GLU A 58 -0.31 -4.54 -14.95
CA GLU A 58 -1.68 -5.01 -14.65
C GLU A 58 -2.14 -4.48 -13.31
N GLY A 59 -3.45 -4.30 -13.15
CA GLY A 59 -4.10 -3.98 -11.89
C GLY A 59 -5.27 -4.92 -11.62
N VAL A 60 -5.49 -5.25 -10.36
CA VAL A 60 -6.61 -6.10 -9.92
C VAL A 60 -7.30 -5.44 -8.74
N ALA A 61 -8.58 -5.16 -8.89
CA ALA A 61 -9.40 -4.56 -7.84
C ALA A 61 -10.01 -5.65 -6.95
N VAL A 62 -9.86 -5.46 -5.65
CA VAL A 62 -10.44 -6.31 -4.61
C VAL A 62 -11.16 -5.45 -3.57
N ASN A 63 -11.92 -6.06 -2.68
CA ASN A 63 -12.80 -5.34 -1.75
C ASN A 63 -12.08 -4.63 -0.59
N SER A 64 -10.79 -4.89 -0.36
CA SER A 64 -10.01 -4.25 0.71
C SER A 64 -8.51 -4.42 0.52
N GLY A 65 -7.68 -3.56 1.16
CA GLY A 65 -6.23 -3.74 1.20
C GLY A 65 -5.81 -5.07 1.84
N THR A 66 -6.53 -5.55 2.85
CA THR A 66 -6.30 -6.87 3.45
C THR A 66 -6.50 -7.99 2.43
N ALA A 67 -7.56 -7.92 1.61
CA ALA A 67 -7.79 -8.87 0.53
C ALA A 67 -6.69 -8.78 -0.54
N ALA A 68 -6.21 -7.58 -0.87
CA ALA A 68 -5.09 -7.39 -1.81
C ALA A 68 -3.82 -8.10 -1.31
N LEU A 69 -3.46 -7.89 -0.04
CA LEU A 69 -2.29 -8.54 0.58
C LEU A 69 -2.44 -10.07 0.60
N HIS A 70 -3.62 -10.59 0.93
CA HIS A 70 -3.89 -12.03 0.89
C HIS A 70 -3.80 -12.59 -0.54
N CYS A 71 -4.39 -11.91 -1.52
CA CYS A 71 -4.27 -12.29 -2.93
C CYS A 71 -2.82 -12.27 -3.41
N ALA A 72 -2.00 -11.31 -2.97
CA ALA A 72 -0.59 -11.24 -3.28
C ALA A 72 0.18 -12.48 -2.76
N MET A 73 -0.07 -12.90 -1.52
CA MET A 73 0.54 -14.13 -0.97
C MET A 73 0.10 -15.37 -1.76
N ARG A 74 -1.17 -15.45 -2.13
CA ARG A 74 -1.70 -16.54 -2.95
C ARG A 74 -1.10 -16.56 -4.35
N ALA A 75 -0.98 -15.40 -5.00
CA ALA A 75 -0.37 -15.25 -6.33
C ALA A 75 1.13 -15.61 -6.32
N LEU A 76 1.84 -15.27 -5.24
CA LEU A 76 3.22 -15.68 -4.99
C LEU A 76 3.36 -17.22 -4.90
N GLY A 77 2.28 -17.93 -4.62
CA GLY A 77 2.28 -19.37 -4.39
C GLY A 77 2.93 -19.74 -3.05
N LEU A 78 2.77 -18.89 -2.02
CA LEU A 78 3.28 -19.13 -0.68
C LEU A 78 2.75 -20.47 -0.13
N LYS A 79 3.64 -21.30 0.39
CA LYS A 79 3.31 -22.61 0.93
C LYS A 79 3.35 -22.61 2.45
N PRO A 80 2.63 -23.52 3.11
CA PRO A 80 2.70 -23.68 4.55
C PRO A 80 4.14 -23.89 5.04
N GLY A 81 4.53 -23.09 6.05
CA GLY A 81 5.86 -23.11 6.65
C GLY A 81 6.93 -22.29 5.91
N GLU A 82 6.64 -21.75 4.73
CA GLU A 82 7.50 -20.74 4.11
C GLU A 82 7.40 -19.41 4.85
N GLU A 83 8.47 -18.62 4.80
CA GLU A 83 8.62 -17.40 5.59
C GLU A 83 8.45 -16.15 4.71
N VAL A 84 7.79 -15.13 5.28
CA VAL A 84 7.70 -13.79 4.71
C VAL A 84 8.27 -12.80 5.72
N ILE A 85 9.32 -12.08 5.34
CA ILE A 85 9.90 -11.04 6.18
C ILE A 85 9.01 -9.81 6.09
N VAL A 86 8.60 -9.28 7.25
CA VAL A 86 7.73 -8.09 7.37
C VAL A 86 8.32 -7.12 8.39
N PRO A 87 8.14 -5.80 8.27
CA PRO A 87 8.60 -4.86 9.30
C PRO A 87 7.80 -5.04 10.59
N ALA A 88 8.45 -4.78 11.74
CA ALA A 88 7.79 -4.83 13.05
C ALA A 88 6.74 -3.73 13.21
N ILE A 89 6.88 -2.59 12.53
CA ILE A 89 5.89 -1.51 12.50
C ILE A 89 5.08 -1.64 11.22
N THR A 90 3.87 -2.19 11.35
CA THR A 90 2.90 -2.35 10.26
C THR A 90 1.49 -2.56 10.78
N PHE A 91 0.52 -2.48 9.89
CA PHE A 91 -0.83 -2.97 10.18
C PHE A 91 -0.84 -4.51 10.18
N ALA A 92 -1.57 -5.12 11.11
CA ALA A 92 -1.58 -6.57 11.29
C ALA A 92 -1.87 -7.36 9.99
N ALA A 93 -2.56 -6.77 9.01
CA ALA A 93 -2.88 -7.43 7.75
C ALA A 93 -1.64 -7.82 6.94
N SER A 94 -0.53 -7.05 7.02
CA SER A 94 0.71 -7.36 6.30
C SER A 94 1.31 -8.70 6.79
N ALA A 95 1.33 -8.93 8.10
CA ALA A 95 1.79 -10.19 8.68
C ALA A 95 0.76 -11.32 8.50
N ASN A 96 -0.53 -11.02 8.73
CA ASN A 96 -1.61 -11.99 8.63
C ASN A 96 -1.79 -12.54 7.22
N ALA A 97 -1.45 -11.78 6.18
CA ALA A 97 -1.51 -12.25 4.80
C ALA A 97 -0.68 -13.53 4.59
N ALA A 98 0.51 -13.63 5.21
CA ALA A 98 1.30 -14.85 5.19
C ALA A 98 0.63 -15.98 5.98
N VAL A 99 0.07 -15.67 7.16
CA VAL A 99 -0.60 -16.66 8.01
C VAL A 99 -1.82 -17.29 7.33
N TYR A 100 -2.56 -16.52 6.54
CA TYR A 100 -3.74 -17.03 5.81
C TYR A 100 -3.39 -18.13 4.80
N GLU A 101 -2.17 -18.12 4.25
CA GLU A 101 -1.67 -19.17 3.36
C GLU A 101 -0.86 -20.24 4.11
N GLY A 102 -0.85 -20.23 5.45
CA GLY A 102 -0.08 -21.14 6.28
C GLY A 102 1.42 -20.81 6.36
N GLY A 103 1.83 -19.66 5.85
CA GLY A 103 3.19 -19.14 5.96
C GLY A 103 3.49 -18.57 7.35
N VAL A 104 4.76 -18.24 7.58
CA VAL A 104 5.26 -17.72 8.85
C VAL A 104 5.77 -16.29 8.65
N PRO A 105 5.15 -15.28 9.27
CA PRO A 105 5.71 -13.93 9.26
C PRO A 105 6.95 -13.88 10.15
N VAL A 106 8.05 -13.35 9.60
CA VAL A 106 9.32 -13.14 10.30
C VAL A 106 9.56 -11.65 10.40
N PHE A 107 9.60 -11.12 11.63
CA PHE A 107 9.69 -9.69 11.82
C PHE A 107 11.13 -9.20 11.71
N ALA A 108 11.34 -8.22 10.84
CA ALA A 108 12.56 -7.40 10.77
C ALA A 108 12.32 -6.07 11.51
N ASP A 109 13.39 -5.51 12.04
CA ASP A 109 13.33 -4.20 12.69
C ASP A 109 13.16 -3.08 11.65
N VAL A 110 12.91 -1.89 12.14
CA VAL A 110 12.76 -0.69 11.32
C VAL A 110 13.86 0.32 11.66
N GLU A 111 14.20 1.18 10.71
CA GLU A 111 15.08 2.31 10.92
C GLU A 111 14.44 3.31 11.89
N ALA A 112 15.22 3.82 12.83
CA ALA A 112 14.71 4.65 13.93
C ALA A 112 14.17 6.01 13.48
N ASP A 113 14.67 6.56 12.39
CA ASP A 113 14.32 7.87 11.85
C ASP A 113 13.21 7.83 10.80
N THR A 114 13.09 6.73 10.05
CA THR A 114 12.11 6.59 8.98
C THR A 114 10.91 5.71 9.35
N LEU A 115 11.06 4.80 10.31
CA LEU A 115 10.13 3.73 10.68
C LEU A 115 9.84 2.75 9.53
N LEU A 116 10.67 2.77 8.49
CA LEU A 116 10.60 1.82 7.37
C LEU A 116 11.44 0.58 7.68
N ILE A 117 11.16 -0.52 6.99
CA ILE A 117 11.94 -1.76 7.18
C ILE A 117 13.43 -1.50 6.98
N ASP A 118 14.24 -1.91 7.95
CA ASP A 118 15.70 -1.85 7.85
C ASP A 118 16.21 -2.98 6.96
N PRO A 119 16.85 -2.68 5.80
CA PRO A 119 17.39 -3.70 4.91
C PRO A 119 18.45 -4.59 5.56
N VAL A 120 19.22 -4.06 6.54
CA VAL A 120 20.23 -4.85 7.27
C VAL A 120 19.55 -5.85 8.20
N SER A 121 18.52 -5.41 8.93
CA SER A 121 17.72 -6.30 9.76
C SER A 121 17.01 -7.35 8.91
N ALA A 122 16.44 -6.97 7.77
CA ALA A 122 15.81 -7.91 6.83
C ALA A 122 16.81 -8.97 6.34
N ALA A 123 18.04 -8.57 5.96
CA ALA A 123 19.05 -9.47 5.49
C ALA A 123 19.43 -10.53 6.56
N MET A 124 19.51 -10.14 7.82
CA MET A 124 19.81 -11.06 8.94
C MET A 124 18.68 -12.07 9.22
N LYS A 125 17.48 -11.82 8.73
CA LYS A 125 16.31 -12.70 8.92
C LYS A 125 16.09 -13.68 7.77
N ILE A 126 16.86 -13.58 6.67
CA ILE A 126 16.71 -14.48 5.53
C ILE A 126 17.20 -15.88 5.90
N THR A 127 16.34 -16.86 5.65
CA THR A 127 16.61 -18.29 5.80
C THR A 127 16.35 -19.03 4.47
N PRO A 128 16.69 -20.31 4.35
CA PRO A 128 16.30 -21.11 3.18
C PRO A 128 14.79 -21.26 2.99
N LYS A 129 13.98 -20.90 3.99
CA LYS A 129 12.51 -20.91 3.91
C LYS A 129 11.93 -19.57 3.48
N THR A 130 12.72 -18.52 3.43
CA THR A 130 12.25 -17.17 3.07
C THR A 130 11.79 -17.17 1.63
N ARG A 131 10.53 -16.81 1.42
CA ARG A 131 9.86 -16.73 0.11
C ARG A 131 9.75 -15.30 -0.40
N ALA A 132 9.57 -14.34 0.51
CA ALA A 132 9.42 -12.94 0.15
C ALA A 132 9.88 -11.99 1.27
N ILE A 133 10.19 -10.75 0.87
CA ILE A 133 10.25 -9.58 1.75
C ILE A 133 9.03 -8.72 1.42
N MET A 134 8.26 -8.36 2.43
CA MET A 134 7.17 -7.39 2.32
C MET A 134 7.64 -6.06 2.90
N ALA A 135 7.89 -5.09 2.05
CA ALA A 135 8.10 -3.70 2.47
C ALA A 135 6.75 -3.05 2.81
N VAL A 136 6.76 -2.09 3.72
CA VAL A 136 5.59 -1.26 4.03
C VAL A 136 5.96 0.20 3.83
N ASP A 137 5.23 0.88 2.94
CA ASP A 137 5.41 2.31 2.66
C ASP A 137 4.70 3.13 3.74
N TYR A 138 5.27 3.10 4.95
CA TYR A 138 4.64 3.65 6.14
C TYR A 138 4.45 5.16 6.04
N ALA A 139 3.26 5.62 6.41
CA ALA A 139 2.86 7.03 6.36
C ALA A 139 3.01 7.70 4.98
N GLY A 140 3.06 6.91 3.90
CA GLY A 140 3.22 7.42 2.53
C GLY A 140 4.68 7.61 2.11
N GLN A 141 5.64 7.25 2.93
CA GLN A 141 7.06 7.24 2.60
C GLN A 141 7.45 5.88 2.04
N PRO A 142 7.95 5.81 0.78
CA PRO A 142 8.44 4.56 0.20
C PRO A 142 9.67 4.02 0.93
N ALA A 143 9.74 2.70 1.08
CA ALA A 143 10.91 2.01 1.63
C ALA A 143 12.15 2.16 0.72
N ASP A 144 13.33 1.79 1.22
CA ASP A 144 14.54 1.74 0.36
C ASP A 144 14.47 0.57 -0.61
N TYR A 145 13.73 0.77 -1.71
CA TYR A 145 13.50 -0.25 -2.72
C TYR A 145 14.77 -0.68 -3.46
N ASP A 146 15.80 0.18 -3.56
CA ASP A 146 17.04 -0.22 -4.20
C ASP A 146 17.78 -1.24 -3.35
N ALA A 147 17.90 -1.01 -2.04
CA ALA A 147 18.53 -1.94 -1.11
C ALA A 147 17.73 -3.26 -0.99
N LEU A 148 16.41 -3.15 -0.83
CA LEU A 148 15.55 -4.33 -0.71
C LEU A 148 15.49 -5.15 -2.00
N ARG A 149 15.49 -4.51 -3.17
CA ARG A 149 15.53 -5.19 -4.47
C ARG A 149 16.85 -5.93 -4.66
N ALA A 150 17.97 -5.29 -4.36
CA ALA A 150 19.29 -5.94 -4.43
C ALA A 150 19.35 -7.18 -3.52
N LEU A 151 18.84 -7.06 -2.28
CA LEU A 151 18.78 -8.17 -1.34
C LEU A 151 17.87 -9.30 -1.84
N ALA A 152 16.68 -8.98 -2.38
CA ALA A 152 15.75 -9.96 -2.90
C ALA A 152 16.32 -10.72 -4.10
N GLN A 153 16.96 -10.02 -5.05
CA GLN A 153 17.59 -10.61 -6.23
C GLN A 153 18.76 -11.52 -5.88
N ASP A 154 19.64 -11.10 -4.96
CA ASP A 154 20.78 -11.91 -4.50
C ASP A 154 20.33 -13.26 -3.92
N ARG A 155 19.17 -13.31 -3.32
CA ARG A 155 18.62 -14.49 -2.65
C ARG A 155 17.56 -15.23 -3.45
N GLY A 156 17.15 -14.71 -4.61
CA GLY A 156 16.12 -15.31 -5.45
C GLY A 156 14.73 -15.34 -4.79
N ILE A 157 14.44 -14.35 -3.94
CA ILE A 157 13.15 -14.18 -3.24
C ILE A 157 12.38 -13.00 -3.81
N SER A 158 11.06 -12.97 -3.59
CA SER A 158 10.21 -11.91 -4.12
C SER A 158 10.18 -10.68 -3.22
N LEU A 159 10.02 -9.51 -3.82
CA LEU A 159 9.81 -8.25 -3.12
C LEU A 159 8.35 -7.81 -3.33
N ILE A 160 7.62 -7.63 -2.23
CA ILE A 160 6.21 -7.22 -2.21
C ILE A 160 6.10 -5.92 -1.45
N ALA A 161 5.18 -5.04 -1.85
CA ALA A 161 4.90 -3.81 -1.14
C ALA A 161 3.48 -3.76 -0.58
N ASP A 162 3.37 -3.46 0.70
CA ASP A 162 2.17 -2.90 1.30
C ASP A 162 2.23 -1.37 1.18
N SER A 163 1.79 -0.87 0.04
CA SER A 163 1.72 0.56 -0.30
C SER A 163 0.37 1.17 0.06
N CYS A 164 -0.35 0.59 1.04
CA CYS A 164 -1.69 1.06 1.43
C CYS A 164 -1.71 2.52 1.91
N HIS A 165 -0.59 3.10 2.30
CA HIS A 165 -0.46 4.51 2.69
C HIS A 165 0.15 5.39 1.59
N ALA A 166 0.60 4.82 0.49
CA ALA A 166 1.44 5.50 -0.49
C ALA A 166 0.89 5.58 -1.93
N PRO A 167 -0.44 5.61 -2.18
CA PRO A 167 -0.94 5.87 -3.54
C PRO A 167 -0.42 7.21 -4.05
N GLY A 168 0.30 7.20 -5.18
CA GLY A 168 0.86 8.41 -5.79
C GLY A 168 2.21 8.88 -5.22
N ALA A 169 2.76 8.22 -4.21
CA ALA A 169 4.12 8.48 -3.73
C ALA A 169 5.16 8.09 -4.79
N THR A 170 6.35 8.66 -4.65
CA THR A 170 7.45 8.38 -5.58
C THR A 170 8.74 8.06 -4.83
N TYR A 171 9.48 7.10 -5.33
CA TYR A 171 10.82 6.74 -4.91
C TYR A 171 11.81 7.02 -6.05
N LYS A 172 12.71 7.97 -5.86
CA LYS A 172 13.70 8.37 -6.88
C LYS A 172 13.07 8.66 -8.26
N GLY A 173 11.92 9.34 -8.26
CA GLY A 173 11.20 9.72 -9.48
C GLY A 173 10.33 8.62 -10.11
N ARG A 174 10.32 7.41 -9.58
CA ARG A 174 9.42 6.30 -9.98
C ARG A 174 8.26 6.20 -9.01
N ARG A 175 7.05 5.98 -9.50
CA ARG A 175 5.86 5.83 -8.64
C ARG A 175 5.88 4.51 -7.88
N THR A 176 5.33 4.50 -6.67
CA THR A 176 4.97 3.27 -5.96
C THR A 176 3.99 2.46 -6.81
N GLY A 177 4.12 1.14 -6.77
CA GLY A 177 3.35 0.21 -7.62
C GLY A 177 4.11 -0.31 -8.83
N ASN A 178 5.37 0.11 -9.03
CA ASN A 178 6.26 -0.40 -10.08
C ASN A 178 7.72 -0.44 -9.60
N LEU A 179 7.92 -0.71 -8.32
CA LEU A 179 9.24 -0.78 -7.67
C LEU A 179 9.56 -2.21 -7.22
N GLU A 180 8.56 -3.02 -7.11
CA GLU A 180 8.52 -4.39 -6.57
C GLU A 180 7.80 -5.35 -7.53
N ASP A 181 7.69 -6.64 -7.14
CA ASP A 181 7.05 -7.65 -7.98
C ASP A 181 5.52 -7.57 -7.87
N ILE A 182 5.00 -7.24 -6.68
CA ILE A 182 3.57 -7.05 -6.41
C ILE A 182 3.42 -5.88 -5.43
N SER A 183 2.50 -4.97 -5.73
CA SER A 183 2.12 -3.86 -4.83
C SER A 183 0.67 -3.96 -4.41
N CYS A 184 0.40 -3.70 -3.15
CA CYS A 184 -0.95 -3.67 -2.59
C CYS A 184 -1.30 -2.27 -2.11
N PHE A 185 -2.44 -1.76 -2.53
CA PHE A 185 -2.93 -0.44 -2.17
C PHE A 185 -4.26 -0.50 -1.43
N SER A 186 -4.59 0.57 -0.71
CA SER A 186 -5.88 0.71 -0.05
C SER A 186 -6.45 2.10 -0.28
N PHE A 187 -7.73 2.14 -0.61
CA PHE A 187 -8.49 3.38 -0.79
C PHE A 187 -9.46 3.64 0.37
N HIS A 188 -9.18 3.06 1.53
CA HIS A 188 -9.95 3.32 2.74
C HIS A 188 -9.90 4.84 3.08
N PRO A 189 -11.02 5.46 3.50
CA PRO A 189 -11.10 6.92 3.69
C PRO A 189 -10.03 7.55 4.58
N VAL A 190 -9.52 6.84 5.56
CA VAL A 190 -8.48 7.36 6.48
C VAL A 190 -7.04 7.11 6.00
N LYS A 191 -6.82 6.51 4.82
CA LYS A 191 -5.48 6.27 4.30
C LYS A 191 -4.90 7.54 3.68
N ILE A 192 -3.58 7.75 3.88
CA ILE A 192 -2.81 8.83 3.27
C ILE A 192 -2.81 8.62 1.75
N GLY A 193 -2.82 9.70 0.99
CA GLY A 193 -2.83 9.66 -0.48
C GLY A 193 -4.20 9.92 -1.10
N ARG A 194 -5.30 9.76 -0.38
CA ARG A 194 -6.61 10.21 -0.87
C ARG A 194 -6.73 11.73 -0.94
N ALA A 195 -6.06 12.46 -0.03
CA ALA A 195 -6.03 13.91 -0.03
C ALA A 195 -4.96 14.50 -0.97
N SER A 196 -3.94 13.74 -1.36
CA SER A 196 -2.84 14.21 -2.21
C SER A 196 -2.96 13.79 -3.68
N CYS A 197 -3.82 12.83 -4.02
CA CYS A 197 -4.11 12.47 -5.41
C CYS A 197 -5.03 13.52 -6.05
N ARG A 198 -4.52 14.73 -6.26
CA ARG A 198 -5.21 15.77 -7.05
C ARG A 198 -5.26 15.45 -8.55
N GLU A 199 -4.65 14.39 -9.00
CA GLU A 199 -4.86 13.88 -10.35
C GLU A 199 -5.98 12.85 -10.33
N ARG A 200 -7.08 13.23 -10.95
CA ARG A 200 -8.37 12.56 -11.06
C ARG A 200 -8.24 11.06 -11.36
N VAL A 201 -8.24 10.24 -10.34
CA VAL A 201 -8.75 8.88 -10.47
C VAL A 201 -10.13 8.91 -9.82
N SER A 202 -11.17 9.04 -10.63
CA SER A 202 -12.56 8.93 -10.19
C SER A 202 -12.77 7.51 -9.70
N ILE A 203 -12.71 7.30 -8.39
CA ILE A 203 -12.97 6.01 -7.77
C ILE A 203 -14.47 5.95 -7.52
N SER A 204 -15.19 5.27 -8.37
CA SER A 204 -16.49 4.72 -8.01
C SER A 204 -16.27 3.30 -7.47
N VAL A 205 -16.67 3.08 -6.23
CA VAL A 205 -16.74 1.76 -5.58
C VAL A 205 -17.74 0.88 -6.29
#